data_7e14ddb0537d8e8895eef97338945218
#
_entry.id   7e14ddb0537d8e8895eef97338945218
#
_cell.length_a   1.000
_cell.length_b   1.000
_cell.length_c   1.000
_cell.angle_alpha   90.00
_cell.angle_beta   90.00
_cell.angle_gamma   90.00
#
_symmetry.space_group_name_H-M   'P 1'
#
loop_
_entity.id
_entity.type
_entity.pdbx_description
1 polymer ?
#
loop_
_entity_poly.entity_id
_entity_poly.type
_entity_poly.pdbx_seq_one_letter_code
_entity_poly.pdbx_strand_id
1 'polypeptide(L)'
;PAPQATATPAAQPPQSSTPQNSPSPVEQPPQPSPSPAPSASPKGQPINDDDVLSVNTDLVNVLFNAVDKDRRFVTTLVRDDVRVYENDVPQEVSLFERETQLPLSLAVLVDVSESQRLTLDDEKIAARQFVDSVLRPGKDRAAIVSFTGTATVEQDLTDDRDALHLAITRVEAVPPAPQQEAAEYKIGEHADVVPERIEEYGLPGSTALWDAVWATSHELMSESPPNARRAIILLTDGDDTSSRVSREDAAAEAVKSNTTVYAIGVEPDCEIGPCPFRTKALRQIAEATGGRSFVPEDQTQLSAAFAEIERELRTQYLVSYTPTNKARDGSWRRIRIEIVNKKLRDEKIKLSYREGYFALPPRTTPPAPRPPEQRLKRPPRKGRKP
;
A
#
# COMPACT_ATOMS: atom_id res chain seq x y z
N PRO A 1 33.21 54.84 -26.15
CA PRO A 1 34.48 54.23 -26.37
C PRO A 1 34.63 52.94 -25.56
N ALA A 2 34.64 51.84 -26.25
CA ALA A 2 34.96 50.53 -25.72
C ALA A 2 36.44 50.23 -25.98
N PRO A 3 37.11 49.49 -25.10
CA PRO A 3 38.41 48.93 -25.46
C PRO A 3 38.25 47.46 -25.90
N GLN A 4 39.08 47.19 -26.93
CA GLN A 4 39.25 45.97 -27.68
C GLN A 4 39.92 44.88 -26.84
N ALA A 5 39.48 43.62 -27.05
CA ALA A 5 40.11 42.42 -26.55
C ALA A 5 41.27 41.98 -27.43
N THR A 6 42.44 41.75 -26.86
CA THR A 6 43.61 41.14 -27.48
C THR A 6 43.59 39.62 -27.34
N ALA A 7 43.73 38.93 -28.47
CA ALA A 7 43.86 37.47 -28.54
C ALA A 7 45.31 37.04 -28.33
N THR A 8 45.55 35.96 -27.60
CA THR A 8 46.85 35.28 -27.44
C THR A 8 46.79 33.91 -28.14
N PRO A 9 47.83 33.47 -28.86
CA PRO A 9 47.79 32.31 -29.74
C PRO A 9 48.09 31.00 -29.02
N ALA A 10 47.54 29.93 -29.59
CA ALA A 10 47.68 28.54 -29.14
C ALA A 10 49.10 27.99 -29.37
N ALA A 11 49.58 27.21 -28.42
CA ALA A 11 50.82 26.43 -28.50
C ALA A 11 50.54 25.00 -29.03
N GLN A 12 51.38 24.56 -29.99
CA GLN A 12 51.41 23.20 -30.53
C GLN A 12 52.19 22.24 -29.62
N PRO A 13 51.85 20.94 -29.60
CA PRO A 13 52.62 19.95 -28.87
C PRO A 13 53.82 19.41 -29.64
N PRO A 14 54.89 18.95 -28.97
CA PRO A 14 56.12 18.47 -29.61
C PRO A 14 56.01 17.03 -30.11
N GLN A 15 56.61 16.79 -31.26
CA GLN A 15 56.80 15.47 -31.87
C GLN A 15 57.95 14.73 -31.18
N SER A 16 57.79 13.47 -30.85
CA SER A 16 58.84 12.58 -30.33
C SER A 16 59.33 11.62 -31.42
N SER A 17 60.62 11.61 -31.58
CA SER A 17 61.43 10.79 -32.47
C SER A 17 61.59 9.36 -31.92
N THR A 18 61.47 8.41 -32.85
CA THR A 18 61.79 6.99 -32.67
C THR A 18 63.30 6.75 -32.80
N PRO A 19 63.91 5.83 -32.05
CA PRO A 19 65.10 5.11 -32.48
C PRO A 19 64.82 3.63 -32.72
N GLN A 20 65.28 3.16 -33.90
CA GLN A 20 65.44 1.73 -34.23
C GLN A 20 66.56 1.12 -33.40
N ASN A 21 66.39 -0.12 -32.96
CA ASN A 21 67.51 -1.00 -32.66
C ASN A 21 67.16 -2.47 -32.95
N SER A 22 68.13 -3.12 -33.52
CA SER A 22 68.18 -4.45 -34.13
C SER A 22 68.22 -5.59 -33.10
N PRO A 23 68.03 -6.85 -33.54
CA PRO A 23 67.65 -7.95 -32.65
C PRO A 23 68.84 -8.69 -32.04
N SER A 24 68.68 -9.18 -30.83
CA SER A 24 69.54 -10.18 -30.17
C SER A 24 68.77 -11.43 -29.74
N PRO A 25 69.42 -12.54 -29.44
CA PRO A 25 68.97 -13.87 -29.84
C PRO A 25 67.88 -14.48 -28.94
N VAL A 26 67.14 -15.37 -29.52
CA VAL A 26 66.05 -16.18 -28.95
C VAL A 26 66.64 -17.13 -27.89
N GLU A 27 66.20 -16.95 -26.65
CA GLU A 27 66.38 -17.93 -25.55
C GLU A 27 65.07 -18.74 -25.44
N GLN A 28 65.14 -20.05 -25.55
CA GLN A 28 64.01 -20.96 -25.41
C GLN A 28 63.44 -20.94 -24.04
N PRO A 29 62.13 -20.91 -23.82
CA PRO A 29 61.53 -21.07 -22.52
C PRO A 29 61.59 -22.50 -22.03
N PRO A 30 61.80 -22.72 -20.73
CA PRO A 30 61.80 -24.07 -20.16
C PRO A 30 60.45 -24.75 -20.23
N GLN A 31 60.48 -26.05 -20.58
CA GLN A 31 59.27 -26.90 -20.59
C GLN A 31 58.59 -26.96 -19.23
N PRO A 32 57.27 -26.85 -19.15
CA PRO A 32 56.57 -27.05 -17.86
C PRO A 32 56.57 -28.52 -17.46
N SER A 33 56.90 -28.77 -16.22
CA SER A 33 56.74 -30.05 -15.54
C SER A 33 55.29 -30.51 -15.55
N PRO A 34 55.01 -31.82 -15.62
CA PRO A 34 53.65 -32.33 -15.66
C PRO A 34 52.94 -32.00 -14.32
N SER A 35 51.83 -31.28 -14.45
CA SER A 35 50.86 -31.06 -13.35
C SER A 35 50.25 -32.39 -12.93
N PRO A 36 50.09 -32.63 -11.62
CA PRO A 36 49.34 -33.79 -11.15
C PRO A 36 47.90 -33.73 -11.64
N ALA A 37 47.37 -34.88 -12.02
CA ALA A 37 46.00 -35.08 -12.50
C ALA A 37 44.99 -34.50 -11.50
N PRO A 38 43.91 -33.87 -11.98
CA PRO A 38 42.86 -33.36 -11.09
C PRO A 38 42.19 -34.55 -10.38
N SER A 39 42.26 -34.49 -9.04
CA SER A 39 41.49 -35.39 -8.19
C SER A 39 40.00 -35.27 -8.55
N ALA A 40 39.35 -36.39 -8.81
CA ALA A 40 37.95 -36.46 -9.13
C ALA A 40 37.15 -35.73 -8.01
N SER A 41 36.49 -34.67 -8.37
CA SER A 41 35.46 -34.04 -7.50
C SER A 41 34.41 -35.10 -7.17
N PRO A 42 33.98 -35.22 -5.92
CA PRO A 42 32.85 -36.08 -5.61
C PRO A 42 31.66 -35.63 -6.44
N LYS A 43 31.08 -36.59 -7.18
CA LYS A 43 29.78 -36.40 -7.88
C LYS A 43 28.80 -35.86 -6.82
N GLY A 44 28.38 -34.63 -6.99
CA GLY A 44 27.30 -34.09 -6.21
C GLY A 44 26.10 -35.00 -6.29
N GLN A 45 25.65 -35.48 -5.16
CA GLN A 45 24.36 -36.15 -5.09
C GLN A 45 23.30 -35.15 -5.59
N PRO A 46 22.28 -35.61 -6.32
CA PRO A 46 21.18 -34.75 -6.68
C PRO A 46 20.60 -34.20 -5.36
N ILE A 47 20.52 -32.86 -5.24
CA ILE A 47 19.81 -32.20 -4.14
C ILE A 47 18.34 -32.64 -4.33
N ASN A 48 17.83 -33.43 -3.40
CA ASN A 48 16.42 -33.76 -3.36
C ASN A 48 15.66 -32.46 -3.14
N ASP A 49 14.57 -32.26 -3.88
CA ASP A 49 13.66 -31.09 -3.71
C ASP A 49 13.11 -30.94 -2.27
N ASP A 50 13.28 -31.97 -1.43
CA ASP A 50 12.90 -31.96 -0.02
C ASP A 50 13.91 -31.21 0.91
N ASP A 51 15.09 -30.81 0.42
CA ASP A 51 16.10 -30.06 1.18
C ASP A 51 15.99 -28.52 1.00
N VAL A 52 14.89 -28.02 0.42
CA VAL A 52 14.57 -26.61 0.50
C VAL A 52 14.22 -26.29 1.94
N LEU A 53 15.19 -25.87 2.72
CA LEU A 53 14.97 -25.21 4.01
C LEU A 53 14.07 -23.99 3.78
N SER A 54 12.78 -24.20 3.85
CA SER A 54 11.82 -23.12 3.93
C SER A 54 12.03 -22.43 5.27
N VAL A 55 12.92 -21.44 5.31
CA VAL A 55 13.10 -20.57 6.46
C VAL A 55 11.84 -19.70 6.57
N ASN A 56 10.84 -20.26 7.22
CA ASN A 56 9.62 -19.57 7.56
C ASN A 56 9.98 -18.57 8.67
N THR A 57 10.46 -17.40 8.29
CA THR A 57 10.75 -16.33 9.23
C THR A 57 9.43 -15.77 9.74
N ASP A 58 9.10 -16.08 11.00
CA ASP A 58 7.95 -15.53 11.74
C ASP A 58 8.17 -14.04 12.05
N LEU A 59 8.48 -13.25 11.03
CA LEU A 59 8.82 -11.85 11.21
C LEU A 59 7.53 -11.00 11.21
N VAL A 60 7.32 -10.27 12.29
CA VAL A 60 6.26 -9.27 12.38
C VAL A 60 6.82 -7.93 11.94
N ASN A 61 6.28 -7.41 10.84
CA ASN A 61 6.62 -6.10 10.30
C ASN A 61 5.59 -5.07 10.75
N VAL A 62 6.05 -3.98 11.33
CA VAL A 62 5.19 -2.87 11.77
C VAL A 62 5.69 -1.58 11.15
N LEU A 63 4.84 -1.00 10.31
CA LEU A 63 5.05 0.35 9.79
C LEU A 63 4.55 1.36 10.81
N PHE A 64 5.30 2.42 11.02
CA PHE A 64 4.88 3.51 11.90
C PHE A 64 5.36 4.87 11.41
N ASN A 65 4.63 5.90 11.78
CA ASN A 65 5.01 7.29 11.61
C ASN A 65 5.30 7.92 12.97
N ALA A 66 6.20 8.90 12.99
CA ALA A 66 6.52 9.69 14.16
C ALA A 66 6.33 11.18 13.86
N VAL A 67 5.57 11.87 14.69
CA VAL A 67 5.33 13.31 14.53
C VAL A 67 5.60 14.05 15.83
N ASP A 68 6.14 15.25 15.73
CA ASP A 68 6.34 16.15 16.87
C ASP A 68 5.01 16.84 17.28
N LYS A 69 5.08 17.67 18.32
CA LYS A 69 3.94 18.47 18.81
C LYS A 69 3.38 19.44 17.76
N ASP A 70 4.20 19.84 16.79
CA ASP A 70 3.85 20.77 15.71
C ASP A 70 3.38 20.02 14.44
N ARG A 71 3.10 18.69 14.56
CA ARG A 71 2.69 17.78 13.48
C ARG A 71 3.72 17.63 12.36
N ARG A 72 5.01 17.92 12.62
CA ARG A 72 6.06 17.67 11.65
C ARG A 72 6.58 16.24 11.79
N PHE A 73 6.82 15.58 10.67
CA PHE A 73 7.37 14.22 10.68
C PHE A 73 8.80 14.21 11.22
N VAL A 74 9.04 13.34 12.18
CA VAL A 74 10.35 13.08 12.75
C VAL A 74 10.99 11.94 11.95
N THR A 75 12.05 12.27 11.20
CA THR A 75 12.73 11.33 10.28
C THR A 75 14.12 10.94 10.76
N THR A 76 14.44 11.22 12.03
CA THR A 76 15.79 11.05 12.61
C THR A 76 15.84 9.96 13.68
N LEU A 77 14.74 9.19 13.87
CA LEU A 77 14.72 8.09 14.82
C LEU A 77 15.71 7.00 14.41
N VAL A 78 16.37 6.43 15.40
CA VAL A 78 17.23 5.25 15.27
C VAL A 78 16.67 4.10 16.12
N ARG A 79 17.17 2.88 15.89
CA ARG A 79 16.72 1.67 16.60
C ARG A 79 16.69 1.85 18.11
N ASP A 80 17.72 2.48 18.67
CA ASP A 80 17.90 2.63 20.13
C ASP A 80 16.94 3.65 20.73
N ASP A 81 16.25 4.45 19.91
CA ASP A 81 15.23 5.40 20.39
C ASP A 81 13.91 4.73 20.72
N VAL A 82 13.68 3.49 20.26
CA VAL A 82 12.39 2.81 20.36
C VAL A 82 12.49 1.44 21.05
N ARG A 83 11.42 1.03 21.71
CA ARG A 83 11.18 -0.33 22.17
C ARG A 83 9.84 -0.83 21.71
N VAL A 84 9.82 -2.11 21.31
CA VAL A 84 8.61 -2.80 20.85
C VAL A 84 8.18 -3.82 21.91
N TYR A 85 6.89 -3.87 22.14
CA TYR A 85 6.26 -4.84 23.03
C TYR A 85 5.13 -5.56 22.29
N GLU A 86 5.02 -6.86 22.54
CA GLU A 86 3.88 -7.69 22.13
C GLU A 86 3.19 -8.23 23.39
N ASN A 87 1.91 -7.90 23.58
CA ASN A 87 1.17 -8.24 24.81
C ASN A 87 1.95 -7.87 26.08
N ASP A 88 2.57 -6.69 26.09
CA ASP A 88 3.42 -6.13 27.15
C ASP A 88 4.75 -6.87 27.37
N VAL A 89 5.08 -7.88 26.58
CA VAL A 89 6.38 -8.56 26.60
C VAL A 89 7.33 -7.84 25.63
N PRO A 90 8.50 -7.37 26.08
CA PRO A 90 9.47 -6.71 25.21
C PRO A 90 9.97 -7.66 24.13
N GLN A 91 10.09 -7.14 22.91
CA GLN A 91 10.54 -7.87 21.74
C GLN A 91 11.91 -7.35 21.29
N GLU A 92 12.76 -8.25 20.80
CA GLU A 92 14.03 -7.86 20.21
C GLU A 92 13.79 -7.39 18.77
N VAL A 93 14.15 -6.13 18.49
CA VAL A 93 14.04 -5.56 17.14
C VAL A 93 15.13 -6.15 16.25
N SER A 94 14.74 -6.89 15.22
CA SER A 94 15.64 -7.49 14.24
C SER A 94 16.03 -6.51 13.13
N LEU A 95 15.07 -5.68 12.69
CA LEU A 95 15.24 -4.69 11.64
C LEU A 95 14.61 -3.37 12.08
N PHE A 96 15.30 -2.28 11.82
CA PHE A 96 14.78 -0.92 11.97
C PHE A 96 15.28 -0.09 10.80
N GLU A 97 14.37 0.34 9.94
CA GLU A 97 14.71 1.10 8.76
C GLU A 97 13.71 2.22 8.54
N ARG A 98 14.16 3.28 7.90
CA ARG A 98 13.28 4.30 7.36
C ARG A 98 12.80 3.83 5.98
N GLU A 99 11.51 3.54 5.88
CA GLU A 99 10.96 2.79 4.76
C GLU A 99 10.55 3.68 3.58
N THR A 100 11.55 4.24 2.91
CA THR A 100 11.35 4.97 1.65
C THR A 100 11.66 4.12 0.43
N GLN A 101 12.26 2.94 0.61
CA GLN A 101 12.77 2.13 -0.49
C GLN A 101 11.85 0.97 -0.90
N LEU A 102 10.98 0.46 -0.04
CA LEU A 102 10.04 -0.59 -0.43
C LEU A 102 9.03 -0.10 -1.48
N PRO A 103 8.62 -0.99 -2.39
CA PRO A 103 7.52 -0.70 -3.31
C PRO A 103 6.22 -0.36 -2.55
N LEU A 104 5.40 0.50 -3.13
CA LEU A 104 4.06 0.81 -2.64
C LEU A 104 3.03 0.17 -3.56
N SER A 105 2.10 -0.58 -2.98
CA SER A 105 0.85 -1.00 -3.62
C SER A 105 -0.29 -0.20 -3.00
N LEU A 106 -0.94 0.61 -3.80
CA LEU A 106 -1.96 1.55 -3.40
C LEU A 106 -3.29 1.16 -4.03
N ALA A 107 -4.41 1.23 -3.30
CA ALA A 107 -5.74 1.24 -3.87
C ALA A 107 -6.43 2.55 -3.51
N VAL A 108 -7.00 3.22 -4.51
CA VAL A 108 -7.89 4.37 -4.31
C VAL A 108 -9.30 3.85 -4.46
N LEU A 109 -10.05 3.85 -3.35
CA LEU A 109 -11.46 3.46 -3.29
C LEU A 109 -12.30 4.73 -3.34
N VAL A 110 -13.17 4.82 -4.32
CA VAL A 110 -14.03 5.97 -4.54
C VAL A 110 -15.48 5.53 -4.35
N ASP A 111 -16.14 6.15 -3.40
CA ASP A 111 -17.58 6.03 -3.21
C ASP A 111 -18.30 6.72 -4.37
N VAL A 112 -19.15 5.98 -5.06
CA VAL A 112 -19.93 6.48 -6.19
C VAL A 112 -21.43 6.41 -5.91
N SER A 113 -21.81 6.35 -4.64
CA SER A 113 -23.21 6.49 -4.20
C SER A 113 -23.76 7.89 -4.58
N GLU A 114 -25.07 8.01 -4.64
CA GLU A 114 -25.73 9.26 -5.08
C GLU A 114 -25.33 10.47 -4.24
N SER A 115 -25.05 10.29 -2.96
CA SER A 115 -24.60 11.36 -2.07
C SER A 115 -23.29 12.01 -2.52
N GLN A 116 -22.41 11.27 -3.20
CA GLN A 116 -21.11 11.76 -3.68
C GLN A 116 -21.18 12.51 -5.02
N ARG A 117 -22.34 12.58 -5.67
CA ARG A 117 -22.47 13.18 -7.01
C ARG A 117 -21.95 14.62 -7.12
N LEU A 118 -22.07 15.40 -6.06
CA LEU A 118 -21.65 16.81 -6.07
C LEU A 118 -20.13 16.98 -5.80
N THR A 119 -19.49 16.04 -5.12
CA THR A 119 -18.08 16.10 -4.71
C THR A 119 -17.17 15.29 -5.62
N LEU A 120 -17.74 14.36 -6.40
CA LEU A 120 -16.99 13.37 -7.18
C LEU A 120 -15.99 14.00 -8.18
N ASP A 121 -16.32 15.14 -8.80
CA ASP A 121 -15.40 15.79 -9.74
C ASP A 121 -14.17 16.35 -9.04
N ASP A 122 -14.32 16.93 -7.85
CA ASP A 122 -13.21 17.41 -7.01
C ASP A 122 -12.36 16.25 -6.49
N GLU A 123 -13.00 15.14 -6.11
CA GLU A 123 -12.31 13.91 -5.71
C GLU A 123 -11.48 13.33 -6.85
N LYS A 124 -12.02 13.29 -8.07
CA LYS A 124 -11.29 12.84 -9.28
C LYS A 124 -10.07 13.71 -9.57
N ILE A 125 -10.20 15.03 -9.42
CA ILE A 125 -9.07 15.97 -9.61
C ILE A 125 -7.99 15.69 -8.58
N ALA A 126 -8.36 15.61 -7.31
CA ALA A 126 -7.42 15.39 -6.21
C ALA A 126 -6.78 13.99 -6.28
N ALA A 127 -7.55 12.95 -6.63
CA ALA A 127 -7.05 11.59 -6.81
C ALA A 127 -6.01 11.50 -7.94
N ARG A 128 -6.23 12.17 -9.07
CA ARG A 128 -5.25 12.23 -10.17
C ARG A 128 -3.94 12.89 -9.72
N GLN A 129 -4.03 14.06 -9.09
CA GLN A 129 -2.86 14.77 -8.56
C GLN A 129 -2.09 13.91 -7.56
N PHE A 130 -2.81 13.20 -6.69
CA PHE A 130 -2.21 12.30 -5.72
C PHE A 130 -1.47 11.12 -6.38
N VAL A 131 -2.09 10.45 -7.35
CA VAL A 131 -1.47 9.36 -8.11
C VAL A 131 -0.17 9.85 -8.78
N ASP A 132 -0.19 11.05 -9.37
CA ASP A 132 0.99 11.64 -10.01
C ASP A 132 2.11 11.95 -9.01
N SER A 133 1.76 12.39 -7.82
CA SER A 133 2.75 12.78 -6.80
C SER A 133 3.30 11.58 -6.04
N VAL A 134 2.46 10.59 -5.72
CA VAL A 134 2.84 9.50 -4.81
C VAL A 134 3.58 8.37 -5.50
N LEU A 135 3.23 8.04 -6.76
CA LEU A 135 3.79 6.87 -7.46
C LEU A 135 5.18 7.15 -8.03
N ARG A 136 6.12 6.28 -7.69
CA ARG A 136 7.46 6.23 -8.29
C ARG A 136 7.42 5.30 -9.51
N PRO A 137 7.75 5.79 -10.72
CA PRO A 137 7.72 4.97 -11.92
C PRO A 137 8.55 3.69 -11.79
N GLY A 138 8.02 2.59 -12.31
CA GLY A 138 8.69 1.27 -12.30
C GLY A 138 8.84 0.61 -10.92
N LYS A 139 8.33 1.24 -9.87
CA LYS A 139 8.47 0.74 -8.49
C LYS A 139 7.15 0.60 -7.75
N ASP A 140 6.33 1.63 -7.80
CA ASP A 140 5.05 1.68 -7.11
C ASP A 140 3.92 1.36 -8.08
N ARG A 141 2.81 0.83 -7.55
CA ARG A 141 1.61 0.52 -8.33
C ARG A 141 0.39 1.05 -7.62
N ALA A 142 -0.59 1.47 -8.40
CA ALA A 142 -1.90 1.81 -7.87
C ALA A 142 -3.01 1.06 -8.62
N ALA A 143 -4.15 0.94 -7.96
CA ALA A 143 -5.41 0.48 -8.50
C ALA A 143 -6.50 1.48 -8.20
N ILE A 144 -7.54 1.53 -9.04
CA ILE A 144 -8.73 2.33 -8.83
C ILE A 144 -9.90 1.39 -8.64
N VAL A 145 -10.64 1.59 -7.56
CA VAL A 145 -11.83 0.82 -7.22
C VAL A 145 -12.97 1.78 -6.98
N SER A 146 -14.08 1.62 -7.67
CA SER A 146 -15.33 2.30 -7.36
C SER A 146 -16.24 1.39 -6.53
N PHE A 147 -17.07 1.96 -5.67
CA PHE A 147 -18.02 1.16 -4.91
C PHE A 147 -19.34 1.89 -4.64
N THR A 148 -20.40 1.11 -4.63
CA THR A 148 -21.74 1.43 -4.10
C THR A 148 -22.19 0.21 -3.27
N GLY A 149 -23.30 -0.45 -3.62
CA GLY A 149 -23.69 -1.75 -3.05
C GLY A 149 -22.73 -2.89 -3.38
N THR A 150 -21.83 -2.71 -4.36
CA THR A 150 -20.73 -3.63 -4.69
C THR A 150 -19.48 -2.85 -5.08
N ALA A 151 -18.31 -3.49 -4.91
CA ALA A 151 -17.04 -2.90 -5.32
C ALA A 151 -16.61 -3.39 -6.71
N THR A 152 -16.15 -2.47 -7.56
CA THR A 152 -15.67 -2.72 -8.92
C THR A 152 -14.24 -2.24 -9.10
N VAL A 153 -13.36 -3.08 -9.63
CA VAL A 153 -12.01 -2.68 -10.01
C VAL A 153 -12.06 -1.98 -11.36
N GLU A 154 -11.92 -0.67 -11.37
CA GLU A 154 -11.84 0.13 -12.60
C GLU A 154 -10.50 -0.02 -13.29
N GLN A 155 -9.42 -0.14 -12.48
CA GLN A 155 -8.06 -0.41 -12.92
C GLN A 155 -7.34 -1.26 -11.89
N ASP A 156 -6.81 -2.39 -12.33
CA ASP A 156 -5.95 -3.28 -11.54
C ASP A 156 -4.60 -2.61 -11.22
N LEU A 157 -3.85 -3.17 -10.26
CA LEU A 157 -2.55 -2.66 -9.85
C LEU A 157 -1.60 -2.45 -11.04
N THR A 158 -1.29 -1.20 -11.34
CA THR A 158 -0.42 -0.78 -12.44
C THR A 158 0.45 0.41 -12.03
N ASP A 159 1.59 0.59 -12.71
CA ASP A 159 2.43 1.79 -12.66
C ASP A 159 2.17 2.74 -13.85
N ASP A 160 1.26 2.35 -14.73
CA ASP A 160 0.81 3.17 -15.87
C ASP A 160 -0.15 4.27 -15.40
N ARG A 161 0.36 5.49 -15.31
CA ARG A 161 -0.41 6.66 -14.86
C ARG A 161 -1.54 7.02 -15.82
N ASP A 162 -1.34 6.84 -17.11
CA ASP A 162 -2.37 7.16 -18.11
C ASP A 162 -3.57 6.21 -17.96
N ALA A 163 -3.29 4.93 -17.69
CA ALA A 163 -4.34 3.95 -17.39
C ALA A 163 -5.10 4.31 -16.10
N LEU A 164 -4.38 4.75 -15.06
CA LEU A 164 -5.00 5.19 -13.80
C LEU A 164 -5.84 6.46 -13.99
N HIS A 165 -5.35 7.45 -14.72
CA HIS A 165 -6.10 8.68 -15.03
C HIS A 165 -7.37 8.39 -15.83
N LEU A 166 -7.27 7.46 -16.80
CA LEU A 166 -8.42 7.04 -17.58
C LEU A 166 -9.46 6.35 -16.71
N ALA A 167 -9.01 5.49 -15.78
CA ALA A 167 -9.92 4.82 -14.85
C ALA A 167 -10.61 5.83 -13.93
N ILE A 168 -9.87 6.75 -13.31
CA ILE A 168 -10.43 7.82 -12.47
C ILE A 168 -11.46 8.66 -13.26
N THR A 169 -11.18 8.94 -14.52
CA THR A 169 -12.11 9.73 -15.38
C THR A 169 -13.43 8.99 -15.62
N ARG A 170 -13.39 7.66 -15.72
CA ARG A 170 -14.57 6.81 -16.01
C ARG A 170 -15.43 6.54 -14.78
N VAL A 171 -14.94 6.80 -13.59
CA VAL A 171 -15.74 6.68 -12.37
C VAL A 171 -16.93 7.64 -12.47
N GLU A 172 -18.15 7.13 -12.33
CA GLU A 172 -19.38 7.91 -12.41
C GLU A 172 -20.29 7.59 -11.23
N ALA A 173 -21.00 8.59 -10.72
CA ALA A 173 -21.98 8.39 -9.66
C ALA A 173 -23.13 7.50 -10.15
N VAL A 174 -23.51 6.55 -9.33
CA VAL A 174 -24.59 5.62 -9.63
C VAL A 174 -25.88 6.17 -9.05
N PRO A 175 -26.88 6.50 -9.90
CA PRO A 175 -28.17 6.99 -9.41
C PRO A 175 -28.89 5.92 -8.57
N PRO A 176 -29.73 6.33 -7.60
CA PRO A 176 -30.52 5.40 -6.80
C PRO A 176 -31.50 4.64 -7.70
N ALA A 177 -31.87 3.43 -7.25
CA ALA A 177 -32.92 2.66 -7.93
C ALA A 177 -34.22 3.48 -8.05
N PRO A 178 -34.92 3.41 -9.18
CA PRO A 178 -36.24 4.03 -9.32
C PRO A 178 -37.13 3.67 -8.13
N GLN A 179 -37.84 4.66 -7.59
CA GLN A 179 -38.72 4.45 -6.41
C GLN A 179 -39.72 3.31 -6.56
N GLN A 180 -40.15 2.99 -7.80
CA GLN A 180 -41.02 1.87 -8.11
C GLN A 180 -40.35 0.51 -7.82
N GLU A 181 -39.10 0.32 -8.18
CA GLU A 181 -38.35 -0.92 -7.87
C GLU A 181 -38.08 -1.03 -6.38
N ALA A 182 -37.76 0.08 -5.68
CA ALA A 182 -37.58 0.11 -4.27
C ALA A 182 -38.86 -0.10 -3.43
N ALA A 183 -40.03 0.31 -3.99
CA ALA A 183 -41.36 0.12 -3.34
C ALA A 183 -41.87 -1.31 -3.48
N GLU A 184 -41.67 -1.95 -4.63
CA GLU A 184 -41.95 -3.37 -4.82
C GLU A 184 -41.17 -4.27 -3.86
N TYR A 185 -39.98 -3.81 -3.47
CA TYR A 185 -39.13 -4.45 -2.49
C TYR A 185 -39.65 -4.45 -1.04
N LYS A 186 -40.36 -3.37 -0.65
CA LYS A 186 -40.87 -3.20 0.73
C LYS A 186 -42.25 -3.83 0.96
N ILE A 187 -42.96 -4.24 -0.10
CA ILE A 187 -44.38 -4.65 0.00
C ILE A 187 -44.61 -6.13 -0.35
N GLY A 188 -43.57 -6.88 -0.73
CA GLY A 188 -43.67 -8.31 -0.97
C GLY A 188 -43.88 -9.09 0.32
N GLU A 189 -45.08 -9.61 0.54
CA GLU A 189 -45.46 -10.55 1.62
C GLU A 189 -44.71 -11.90 1.57
N HIS A 190 -43.77 -12.06 0.65
CA HIS A 190 -42.91 -13.23 0.51
C HIS A 190 -41.44 -12.78 0.51
N ALA A 191 -40.88 -12.73 1.73
CA ALA A 191 -39.48 -12.40 1.97
C ALA A 191 -38.47 -13.41 1.37
N ASP A 192 -38.93 -14.41 0.64
CA ASP A 192 -38.12 -15.54 0.17
C ASP A 192 -37.70 -15.45 -1.29
N VAL A 193 -38.09 -14.42 -2.02
CA VAL A 193 -37.73 -14.21 -3.43
C VAL A 193 -37.07 -12.85 -3.59
N VAL A 194 -35.80 -12.79 -3.24
CA VAL A 194 -34.94 -11.65 -3.63
C VAL A 194 -34.70 -11.78 -5.13
N PRO A 195 -35.04 -10.80 -5.98
CA PRO A 195 -34.73 -10.88 -7.40
C PRO A 195 -33.22 -11.11 -7.60
N GLU A 196 -32.87 -12.08 -8.42
CA GLU A 196 -31.50 -12.52 -8.74
C GLU A 196 -30.56 -11.34 -9.08
N ARG A 197 -31.12 -10.25 -9.62
CA ARG A 197 -30.38 -9.02 -9.93
C ARG A 197 -29.91 -8.22 -8.70
N ILE A 198 -30.60 -8.29 -7.58
CA ILE A 198 -30.25 -7.55 -6.36
C ILE A 198 -29.29 -8.36 -5.51
N GLU A 199 -29.40 -9.69 -5.54
CA GLU A 199 -28.39 -10.57 -4.95
C GLU A 199 -27.03 -10.41 -5.65
N GLU A 200 -27.04 -10.14 -6.97
CA GLU A 200 -25.79 -10.01 -7.74
C GLU A 200 -25.15 -8.61 -7.66
N TYR A 201 -25.95 -7.53 -7.51
CA TYR A 201 -25.44 -6.16 -7.69
C TYR A 201 -25.63 -5.25 -6.47
N GLY A 202 -26.27 -5.70 -5.40
CA GLY A 202 -26.70 -4.83 -4.30
C GLY A 202 -27.80 -3.84 -4.75
N LEU A 203 -28.31 -3.04 -3.82
CA LEU A 203 -29.28 -1.97 -4.17
C LEU A 203 -28.54 -0.84 -4.88
N PRO A 204 -28.90 -0.45 -6.11
CA PRO A 204 -28.33 0.72 -6.75
C PRO A 204 -28.47 1.96 -5.86
N GLY A 205 -27.38 2.71 -5.69
CA GLY A 205 -27.33 3.88 -4.82
C GLY A 205 -27.15 3.59 -3.32
N SER A 206 -27.12 2.32 -2.90
CA SER A 206 -26.70 1.95 -1.56
C SER A 206 -25.16 1.97 -1.45
N THR A 207 -24.63 2.01 -0.24
CA THR A 207 -23.18 2.03 0.02
C THR A 207 -22.77 0.81 0.85
N ALA A 208 -21.95 -0.06 0.26
CA ALA A 208 -21.35 -1.22 0.94
C ALA A 208 -19.88 -0.92 1.26
N LEU A 209 -19.66 0.04 2.15
CA LEU A 209 -18.36 0.60 2.50
C LEU A 209 -17.40 -0.45 3.06
N TRP A 210 -17.86 -1.21 4.06
CA TRP A 210 -17.00 -2.19 4.71
C TRP A 210 -16.73 -3.41 3.85
N ASP A 211 -17.70 -3.81 3.00
CA ASP A 211 -17.50 -4.86 2.00
C ASP A 211 -16.41 -4.43 0.99
N ALA A 212 -16.40 -3.17 0.55
CA ALA A 212 -15.41 -2.65 -0.39
C ALA A 212 -14.00 -2.65 0.21
N VAL A 213 -13.85 -2.17 1.45
CA VAL A 213 -12.55 -2.21 2.17
C VAL A 213 -12.10 -3.64 2.39
N TRP A 214 -13.03 -4.51 2.80
CA TRP A 214 -12.74 -5.93 3.03
C TRP A 214 -12.27 -6.62 1.75
N ALA A 215 -13.03 -6.52 0.66
CA ALA A 215 -12.73 -7.16 -0.62
C ALA A 215 -11.42 -6.63 -1.23
N THR A 216 -11.20 -5.33 -1.18
CA THR A 216 -9.94 -4.74 -1.64
C THR A 216 -8.74 -5.26 -0.84
N SER A 217 -8.87 -5.34 0.48
CA SER A 217 -7.81 -5.88 1.36
C SER A 217 -7.53 -7.35 1.09
N HIS A 218 -8.59 -8.14 0.92
CA HIS A 218 -8.53 -9.58 0.76
C HIS A 218 -8.04 -10.02 -0.62
N GLU A 219 -8.57 -9.41 -1.68
CA GLU A 219 -8.31 -9.85 -3.06
C GLU A 219 -7.17 -9.04 -3.69
N LEU A 220 -7.32 -7.70 -3.73
CA LEU A 220 -6.41 -6.85 -4.48
C LEU A 220 -5.06 -6.67 -3.76
N MET A 221 -5.09 -6.34 -2.46
CA MET A 221 -3.86 -6.13 -1.70
C MET A 221 -3.10 -7.43 -1.44
N SER A 222 -3.76 -8.57 -1.40
CA SER A 222 -3.11 -9.88 -1.26
C SER A 222 -2.28 -10.27 -2.49
N GLU A 223 -2.59 -9.74 -3.67
CA GLU A 223 -1.82 -9.93 -4.91
C GLU A 223 -0.54 -9.07 -4.98
N SER A 224 -0.38 -8.13 -4.07
CA SER A 224 0.80 -7.28 -3.99
C SER A 224 2.06 -8.09 -3.64
N PRO A 225 3.25 -7.68 -4.12
CA PRO A 225 4.50 -8.31 -3.71
C PRO A 225 4.61 -8.42 -2.19
N PRO A 226 5.16 -9.51 -1.64
CA PRO A 226 5.22 -9.72 -0.19
C PRO A 226 5.92 -8.61 0.58
N ASN A 227 6.91 -7.98 -0.04
CA ASN A 227 7.69 -6.88 0.51
C ASN A 227 7.11 -5.49 0.20
N ALA A 228 5.97 -5.40 -0.48
CA ALA A 228 5.34 -4.10 -0.76
C ALA A 228 4.63 -3.56 0.49
N ARG A 229 4.75 -2.26 0.70
CA ARG A 229 3.85 -1.52 1.60
C ARG A 229 2.49 -1.44 0.93
N ARG A 230 1.43 -1.66 1.67
CA ARG A 230 0.06 -1.67 1.16
C ARG A 230 -0.75 -0.58 1.82
N ALA A 231 -1.43 0.21 1.02
CA ALA A 231 -2.31 1.26 1.51
C ALA A 231 -3.61 1.32 0.71
N ILE A 232 -4.69 1.64 1.41
CA ILE A 232 -5.99 1.99 0.84
C ILE A 232 -6.24 3.45 1.15
N ILE A 233 -6.59 4.24 0.14
CA ILE A 233 -7.15 5.57 0.30
C ILE A 233 -8.65 5.44 0.03
N LEU A 234 -9.43 5.68 1.04
CA LEU A 234 -10.89 5.57 1.02
C LEU A 234 -11.49 6.97 0.94
N LEU A 235 -12.23 7.26 -0.13
CA LEU A 235 -12.99 8.48 -0.37
C LEU A 235 -14.48 8.14 -0.23
N THR A 236 -15.18 8.73 0.75
CA THR A 236 -16.59 8.42 1.06
C THR A 236 -17.15 9.45 2.03
N ASP A 237 -18.47 9.60 2.09
CA ASP A 237 -19.14 10.34 3.17
C ASP A 237 -19.24 9.55 4.50
N GLY A 238 -18.84 8.28 4.46
CA GLY A 238 -18.79 7.42 5.64
C GLY A 238 -20.10 6.71 5.98
N ASP A 239 -21.14 6.87 5.16
CA ASP A 239 -22.38 6.11 5.31
C ASP A 239 -22.21 4.69 4.79
N ASP A 240 -22.52 3.73 5.64
CA ASP A 240 -22.60 2.32 5.28
C ASP A 240 -24.04 1.85 5.41
N THR A 241 -24.67 1.56 4.29
CA THR A 241 -26.10 1.22 4.24
C THR A 241 -26.37 -0.22 3.87
N SER A 242 -25.40 -0.94 3.34
CA SER A 242 -25.63 -2.28 2.79
C SER A 242 -24.49 -3.28 2.93
N SER A 243 -23.42 -2.95 3.69
CA SER A 243 -22.36 -3.93 3.95
C SER A 243 -22.86 -5.14 4.71
N ARG A 244 -22.35 -6.31 4.34
CA ARG A 244 -22.58 -7.60 5.01
C ARG A 244 -21.51 -7.90 6.05
N VAL A 245 -20.30 -7.37 5.87
CA VAL A 245 -19.24 -7.45 6.86
C VAL A 245 -19.32 -6.27 7.81
N SER A 246 -18.92 -6.50 9.05
CA SER A 246 -18.78 -5.40 10.01
C SER A 246 -17.54 -4.56 9.72
N ARG A 247 -17.52 -3.31 10.22
CA ARG A 247 -16.32 -2.47 10.18
C ARG A 247 -15.12 -3.16 10.83
N GLU A 248 -15.36 -3.88 11.93
CA GLU A 248 -14.36 -4.63 12.67
C GLU A 248 -13.76 -5.76 11.82
N ASP A 249 -14.58 -6.47 11.05
CA ASP A 249 -14.12 -7.53 10.15
C ASP A 249 -13.33 -6.95 8.96
N ALA A 250 -13.77 -5.81 8.41
CA ALA A 250 -13.04 -5.09 7.38
C ALA A 250 -11.66 -4.62 7.88
N ALA A 251 -11.60 -4.04 9.08
CA ALA A 251 -10.34 -3.64 9.71
C ALA A 251 -9.44 -4.86 9.99
N ALA A 252 -10.01 -5.96 10.47
CA ALA A 252 -9.28 -7.19 10.73
C ALA A 252 -8.65 -7.76 9.44
N GLU A 253 -9.38 -7.73 8.33
CA GLU A 253 -8.85 -8.20 7.04
C GLU A 253 -7.75 -7.27 6.50
N ALA A 254 -7.92 -5.95 6.63
CA ALA A 254 -6.87 -4.98 6.29
C ALA A 254 -5.59 -5.24 7.11
N VAL A 255 -5.72 -5.48 8.42
CA VAL A 255 -4.58 -5.83 9.27
C VAL A 255 -3.95 -7.17 8.86
N LYS A 256 -4.74 -8.20 8.53
CA LYS A 256 -4.23 -9.51 8.05
C LYS A 256 -3.47 -9.42 6.74
N SER A 257 -3.89 -8.53 5.84
CA SER A 257 -3.20 -8.25 4.58
C SER A 257 -2.04 -7.24 4.72
N ASN A 258 -1.74 -6.77 5.94
CA ASN A 258 -0.78 -5.69 6.22
C ASN A 258 -1.10 -4.40 5.42
N THR A 259 -2.35 -4.06 5.30
CA THR A 259 -2.84 -2.89 4.57
C THR A 259 -3.21 -1.77 5.53
N THR A 260 -2.64 -0.58 5.34
CA THR A 260 -2.99 0.63 6.08
C THR A 260 -4.15 1.34 5.37
N VAL A 261 -5.19 1.72 6.10
CA VAL A 261 -6.33 2.46 5.55
C VAL A 261 -6.23 3.93 5.94
N TYR A 262 -6.22 4.81 4.94
CA TYR A 262 -6.41 6.24 5.10
C TYR A 262 -7.82 6.58 4.64
N ALA A 263 -8.59 7.23 5.50
CA ALA A 263 -9.97 7.58 5.19
C ALA A 263 -10.11 9.09 5.01
N ILE A 264 -10.69 9.51 3.89
CA ILE A 264 -11.01 10.89 3.61
C ILE A 264 -12.54 10.98 3.55
N GLY A 265 -13.11 11.60 4.57
CA GLY A 265 -14.54 11.84 4.65
C GLY A 265 -14.90 13.08 3.82
N VAL A 266 -15.53 12.87 2.67
CA VAL A 266 -15.98 13.95 1.79
C VAL A 266 -17.48 14.11 2.00
N GLU A 267 -17.88 15.15 2.74
CA GLU A 267 -19.28 15.38 3.04
C GLU A 267 -19.87 16.41 2.06
N PRO A 268 -20.92 16.06 1.31
CA PRO A 268 -21.78 17.08 0.74
C PRO A 268 -22.55 17.74 1.89
N ASP A 269 -22.43 19.06 2.04
CA ASP A 269 -23.12 19.95 2.99
C ASP A 269 -24.08 19.28 3.99
N CYS A 270 -23.62 19.00 5.19
CA CYS A 270 -24.52 18.73 6.29
C CYS A 270 -25.18 20.06 6.68
N GLU A 271 -26.45 20.27 6.37
CA GLU A 271 -27.22 21.48 6.66
C GLU A 271 -27.20 21.90 8.14
N ILE A 272 -26.69 21.06 9.05
CA ILE A 272 -26.70 21.28 10.52
C ILE A 272 -25.35 20.87 11.14
N GLY A 273 -24.21 21.25 10.55
CA GLY A 273 -22.86 21.03 11.11
C GLY A 273 -22.28 19.63 10.82
N PRO A 274 -21.04 19.37 11.25
CA PRO A 274 -20.34 18.13 10.90
C PRO A 274 -21.09 16.91 11.43
N CYS A 275 -21.23 15.88 10.57
CA CYS A 275 -21.92 14.61 10.90
C CYS A 275 -21.02 13.72 11.79
N PRO A 276 -21.09 13.81 13.13
CA PRO A 276 -20.08 13.25 14.02
C PRO A 276 -20.01 11.71 14.00
N PHE A 277 -21.09 11.06 13.57
CA PHE A 277 -21.15 9.58 13.55
C PHE A 277 -20.35 8.97 12.41
N ARG A 278 -20.40 9.55 11.21
CA ARG A 278 -19.69 9.12 10.02
C ARG A 278 -18.17 9.25 10.20
N THR A 279 -17.73 10.40 10.66
CA THR A 279 -16.33 10.70 10.98
C THR A 279 -15.72 9.74 12.00
N LYS A 280 -16.50 9.29 12.99
CA LYS A 280 -16.03 8.35 14.00
C LYS A 280 -15.73 6.99 13.42
N ALA A 281 -16.58 6.46 12.54
CA ALA A 281 -16.38 5.14 11.92
C ALA A 281 -15.14 5.12 11.03
N LEU A 282 -14.98 6.16 10.20
CA LEU A 282 -13.81 6.35 9.35
C LEU A 282 -12.51 6.46 10.17
N ARG A 283 -12.55 7.22 11.26
CA ARG A 283 -11.39 7.32 12.15
C ARG A 283 -11.04 5.98 12.77
N GLN A 284 -12.02 5.19 13.21
CA GLN A 284 -11.78 3.91 13.88
C GLN A 284 -11.13 2.89 12.96
N ILE A 285 -11.56 2.77 11.70
CA ILE A 285 -10.92 1.84 10.76
C ILE A 285 -9.51 2.29 10.39
N ALA A 286 -9.31 3.60 10.20
CA ALA A 286 -7.99 4.15 9.92
C ALA A 286 -7.00 3.89 11.07
N GLU A 287 -7.37 4.25 12.30
CA GLU A 287 -6.55 4.04 13.50
C GLU A 287 -6.24 2.54 13.73
N ALA A 288 -7.22 1.65 13.57
CA ALA A 288 -7.03 0.21 13.76
C ALA A 288 -5.98 -0.39 12.80
N THR A 289 -5.83 0.19 11.62
CA THR A 289 -4.88 -0.24 10.58
C THR A 289 -3.56 0.53 10.58
N GLY A 290 -3.43 1.53 11.45
CA GLY A 290 -2.24 2.40 11.57
C GLY A 290 -2.23 3.60 10.64
N GLY A 291 -3.36 3.90 9.99
CA GLY A 291 -3.56 5.09 9.16
C GLY A 291 -4.24 6.23 9.91
N ARG A 292 -4.81 7.16 9.14
CA ARG A 292 -5.47 8.36 9.66
C ARG A 292 -6.72 8.70 8.86
N SER A 293 -7.62 9.47 9.49
CA SER A 293 -8.78 10.03 8.82
C SER A 293 -8.66 11.54 8.68
N PHE A 294 -9.24 12.05 7.60
CA PHE A 294 -9.31 13.45 7.23
C PHE A 294 -10.76 13.81 6.90
N VAL A 295 -11.16 15.02 7.19
CA VAL A 295 -12.50 15.55 6.86
C VAL A 295 -12.30 16.94 6.25
N PRO A 296 -11.98 17.00 4.95
CA PRO A 296 -11.84 18.26 4.24
C PRO A 296 -13.20 18.91 4.03
N GLU A 297 -13.26 20.23 4.23
CA GLU A 297 -14.46 21.05 4.01
C GLU A 297 -14.50 21.63 2.59
N ASP A 298 -13.39 21.62 1.89
CA ASP A 298 -13.25 22.15 0.53
C ASP A 298 -12.16 21.43 -0.26
N GLN A 299 -12.07 21.71 -1.56
CA GLN A 299 -11.09 21.14 -2.47
C GLN A 299 -9.63 21.43 -2.04
N THR A 300 -9.37 22.58 -1.43
CA THR A 300 -8.02 22.94 -0.95
C THR A 300 -7.60 22.04 0.20
N GLN A 301 -8.51 21.81 1.16
CA GLN A 301 -8.29 20.91 2.28
C GLN A 301 -8.21 19.45 1.82
N LEU A 302 -9.00 19.03 0.81
CA LEU A 302 -8.92 17.73 0.18
C LEU A 302 -7.53 17.50 -0.44
N SER A 303 -7.03 18.45 -1.21
CA SER A 303 -5.67 18.39 -1.76
C SER A 303 -4.60 18.37 -0.67
N ALA A 304 -4.80 19.11 0.42
CA ALA A 304 -3.89 19.10 1.57
C ALA A 304 -3.89 17.76 2.31
N ALA A 305 -5.04 17.09 2.44
CA ALA A 305 -5.15 15.76 3.03
C ALA A 305 -4.36 14.72 2.20
N PHE A 306 -4.49 14.73 0.90
CA PHE A 306 -3.70 13.87 0.01
C PHE A 306 -2.20 14.15 0.12
N ALA A 307 -1.77 15.41 0.15
CA ALA A 307 -0.38 15.77 0.33
C ALA A 307 0.18 15.34 1.70
N GLU A 308 -0.66 15.32 2.74
CA GLU A 308 -0.26 14.82 4.05
C GLU A 308 -0.11 13.29 4.04
N ILE A 309 -1.02 12.55 3.40
CA ILE A 309 -0.92 11.10 3.20
C ILE A 309 0.35 10.75 2.39
N GLU A 310 0.63 11.47 1.31
CA GLU A 310 1.87 11.28 0.54
C GLU A 310 3.10 11.42 1.42
N ARG A 311 3.17 12.50 2.23
CA ARG A 311 4.29 12.71 3.17
C ARG A 311 4.39 11.58 4.20
N GLU A 312 3.26 11.12 4.76
CA GLU A 312 3.24 9.97 5.65
C GLU A 312 3.83 8.74 4.99
N LEU A 313 3.34 8.38 3.81
CA LEU A 313 3.82 7.23 3.05
C LEU A 313 5.32 7.32 2.69
N ARG A 314 5.88 8.53 2.59
CA ARG A 314 7.30 8.75 2.32
C ARG A 314 8.19 8.78 3.57
N THR A 315 7.61 8.87 4.75
CA THR A 315 8.36 9.07 6.02
C THR A 315 8.17 7.94 7.00
N GLN A 316 7.52 6.84 6.60
CA GLN A 316 7.31 5.67 7.44
C GLN A 316 8.63 5.02 7.85
N TYR A 317 8.63 4.51 9.08
CA TYR A 317 9.63 3.57 9.59
C TYR A 317 9.08 2.15 9.52
N LEU A 318 9.95 1.21 9.25
CA LEU A 318 9.71 -0.22 9.43
C LEU A 318 10.46 -0.70 10.66
N VAL A 319 9.75 -1.30 11.59
CA VAL A 319 10.34 -2.10 12.64
C VAL A 319 9.89 -3.54 12.49
N SER A 320 10.87 -4.47 12.55
CA SER A 320 10.58 -5.89 12.45
C SER A 320 11.14 -6.63 13.66
N TYR A 321 10.38 -7.61 14.15
CA TYR A 321 10.80 -8.47 15.25
C TYR A 321 10.27 -9.89 15.05
N THR A 322 10.96 -10.86 15.64
CA THR A 322 10.48 -12.23 15.70
C THR A 322 9.77 -12.43 17.04
N PRO A 323 8.46 -12.72 17.05
CA PRO A 323 7.71 -12.87 18.29
C PRO A 323 8.32 -13.90 19.23
N THR A 324 8.42 -13.58 20.51
CA THR A 324 8.81 -14.55 21.55
C THR A 324 7.76 -15.62 21.73
N ASN A 325 6.47 -15.26 21.60
CA ASN A 325 5.38 -16.22 21.54
C ASN A 325 5.23 -16.78 20.12
N LYS A 326 5.61 -18.06 19.93
CA LYS A 326 5.59 -18.74 18.62
C LYS A 326 4.23 -19.37 18.26
N ALA A 327 3.23 -19.32 19.15
CA ALA A 327 1.92 -19.89 18.84
C ALA A 327 1.28 -19.18 17.64
N ARG A 328 0.73 -19.96 16.72
CA ARG A 328 0.01 -19.47 15.53
C ARG A 328 -1.45 -19.92 15.63
N ASP A 329 -2.11 -19.41 16.66
CA ASP A 329 -3.44 -19.82 17.11
C ASP A 329 -4.57 -18.90 16.63
N GLY A 330 -4.23 -17.92 15.78
CA GLY A 330 -5.19 -16.94 15.29
C GLY A 330 -5.53 -15.86 16.32
N SER A 331 -4.94 -15.88 17.52
CA SER A 331 -5.23 -14.90 18.56
C SER A 331 -4.73 -13.50 18.17
N TRP A 332 -5.40 -12.49 18.67
CA TRP A 332 -4.98 -11.10 18.57
C TRP A 332 -3.77 -10.83 19.45
N ARG A 333 -2.77 -10.16 18.91
CA ARG A 333 -1.55 -9.76 19.61
C ARG A 333 -1.41 -8.25 19.55
N ARG A 334 -1.48 -7.62 20.71
CA ARG A 334 -1.34 -6.17 20.83
C ARG A 334 0.12 -5.78 20.67
N ILE A 335 0.37 -4.77 19.83
CA ILE A 335 1.68 -4.15 19.63
C ILE A 335 1.71 -2.82 20.38
N ARG A 336 2.83 -2.53 21.02
CA ARG A 336 3.10 -1.22 21.61
C ARG A 336 4.54 -0.82 21.31
N ILE A 337 4.70 0.36 20.72
CA ILE A 337 5.99 0.97 20.43
C ILE A 337 6.16 2.17 21.37
N GLU A 338 7.26 2.22 22.07
CA GLU A 338 7.61 3.29 23.00
C GLU A 338 8.87 4.03 22.57
N ILE A 339 8.86 5.36 22.69
CA ILE A 339 10.06 6.17 22.61
C ILE A 339 10.79 6.06 23.98
N VAL A 340 12.01 5.54 23.97
CA VAL A 340 12.84 5.40 25.19
C VAL A 340 13.84 6.53 25.35
N ASN A 341 14.21 7.20 24.28
CA ASN A 341 15.09 8.37 24.32
C ASN A 341 14.42 9.54 25.06
N LYS A 342 15.06 9.98 26.17
CA LYS A 342 14.50 11.02 27.03
C LYS A 342 14.24 12.33 26.29
N LYS A 343 15.17 12.77 25.43
CA LYS A 343 15.04 14.01 24.67
C LYS A 343 13.80 13.97 23.76
N LEU A 344 13.60 12.87 23.04
CA LEU A 344 12.45 12.70 22.14
C LEU A 344 11.11 12.59 22.92
N ARG A 345 11.13 12.03 24.13
CA ARG A 345 9.94 12.03 25.01
C ARG A 345 9.60 13.43 25.48
N ASP A 346 10.60 14.24 25.81
CA ASP A 346 10.41 15.63 26.21
C ASP A 346 9.85 16.47 25.05
N GLU A 347 10.19 16.13 23.81
CA GLU A 347 9.62 16.71 22.57
C GLU A 347 8.19 16.22 22.27
N LYS A 348 7.63 15.29 23.06
CA LYS A 348 6.27 14.76 22.96
C LYS A 348 5.99 14.12 21.58
N ILE A 349 6.94 13.36 21.05
CA ILE A 349 6.77 12.62 19.82
C ILE A 349 5.58 11.65 19.94
N LYS A 350 4.67 11.72 18.97
CA LYS A 350 3.55 10.78 18.84
C LYS A 350 3.87 9.78 17.74
N LEU A 351 3.56 8.51 18.02
CA LEU A 351 3.70 7.42 17.05
C LEU A 351 2.31 7.00 16.55
N SER A 352 2.20 6.75 15.25
CA SER A 352 1.01 6.20 14.59
C SER A 352 1.38 4.87 13.97
N TYR A 353 0.73 3.78 14.39
CA TYR A 353 0.94 2.42 13.91
C TYR A 353 -0.28 1.56 14.22
N ARG A 354 -0.41 0.38 13.58
CA ARG A 354 -1.48 -0.56 13.90
C ARG A 354 -1.34 -1.09 15.33
N GLU A 355 -2.45 -1.22 16.04
CA GLU A 355 -2.46 -1.62 17.46
C GLU A 355 -2.11 -3.10 17.69
N GLY A 356 -2.10 -3.92 16.65
CA GLY A 356 -1.80 -5.34 16.77
C GLY A 356 -1.90 -6.10 15.46
N TYR A 357 -1.90 -7.44 15.57
CA TYR A 357 -2.05 -8.36 14.46
C TYR A 357 -2.65 -9.69 14.93
N PHE A 358 -3.13 -10.49 13.98
CA PHE A 358 -3.58 -11.86 14.25
C PHE A 358 -2.44 -12.85 14.00
N ALA A 359 -2.11 -13.68 14.98
CA ALA A 359 -1.08 -14.72 14.90
C ALA A 359 -1.57 -15.91 14.04
N LEU A 360 -1.80 -15.67 12.75
CA LEU A 360 -2.36 -16.64 11.83
C LEU A 360 -1.34 -17.74 11.47
N PRO A 361 -1.80 -18.99 11.26
CA PRO A 361 -0.95 -20.01 10.66
C PRO A 361 -0.50 -19.59 9.25
N PRO A 362 0.61 -20.14 8.72
CA PRO A 362 0.99 -19.93 7.33
C PRO A 362 -0.18 -20.29 6.42
N ARG A 363 -0.44 -19.49 5.40
CA ARG A 363 -1.45 -19.83 4.40
C ARG A 363 -0.96 -21.03 3.60
N THR A 364 -1.42 -22.21 3.95
CA THR A 364 -1.12 -23.48 3.25
C THR A 364 -2.09 -23.77 2.11
N THR A 365 -3.21 -23.07 2.07
CA THR A 365 -4.25 -23.25 1.05
C THR A 365 -4.77 -21.88 0.61
N PRO A 366 -5.06 -21.66 -0.67
CA PRO A 366 -5.81 -20.50 -1.11
C PRO A 366 -7.14 -20.46 -0.34
N PRO A 367 -7.62 -19.29 0.08
CA PRO A 367 -8.91 -19.17 0.73
C PRO A 367 -9.99 -19.79 -0.14
N ALA A 368 -10.96 -20.46 0.51
CA ALA A 368 -12.10 -21.03 -0.20
C ALA A 368 -12.76 -19.97 -1.11
N PRO A 369 -13.19 -20.36 -2.32
CA PRO A 369 -13.86 -19.41 -3.20
C PRO A 369 -15.11 -18.88 -2.50
N ARG A 370 -15.21 -17.56 -2.40
CA ARG A 370 -16.35 -16.89 -1.77
C ARG A 370 -17.57 -16.86 -2.67
N PRO A 371 -18.73 -16.60 -2.10
CA PRO A 371 -19.93 -16.29 -2.87
C PRO A 371 -19.61 -15.16 -3.88
N PRO A 372 -20.13 -15.20 -5.09
CA PRO A 372 -19.86 -14.22 -6.17
C PRO A 372 -20.06 -12.76 -5.73
N GLU A 373 -20.94 -12.53 -4.79
CA GLU A 373 -21.42 -11.25 -4.31
C GLU A 373 -20.38 -10.45 -3.48
N GLN A 374 -19.38 -11.13 -2.91
CA GLN A 374 -18.31 -10.50 -2.10
C GLN A 374 -17.01 -10.36 -2.88
N ARG A 375 -17.02 -10.65 -4.18
CA ARG A 375 -15.82 -10.53 -5.02
C ARG A 375 -15.76 -9.17 -5.69
N LEU A 376 -14.54 -8.65 -5.81
CA LEU A 376 -14.29 -7.50 -6.66
C LEU A 376 -14.65 -7.84 -8.11
N LYS A 377 -15.53 -7.04 -8.73
CA LYS A 377 -15.77 -7.13 -10.17
C LYS A 377 -14.55 -6.62 -10.90
N ARG A 378 -14.05 -7.41 -11.85
CA ARG A 378 -12.91 -7.04 -12.67
C ARG A 378 -13.32 -6.93 -14.13
N PRO A 379 -12.85 -5.92 -14.88
CA PRO A 379 -13.05 -5.87 -16.31
C PRO A 379 -12.41 -7.10 -16.97
N PRO A 380 -12.93 -7.59 -18.12
CA PRO A 380 -12.34 -8.71 -18.82
C PRO A 380 -10.87 -8.42 -19.14
N ARG A 381 -9.95 -9.30 -18.70
CA ARG A 381 -8.52 -9.18 -19.01
C ARG A 381 -8.35 -9.12 -20.52
N LYS A 382 -7.93 -7.99 -21.07
CA LYS A 382 -7.48 -7.90 -22.45
C LYS A 382 -6.34 -8.89 -22.61
N GLY A 383 -6.58 -9.96 -23.40
CA GLY A 383 -5.59 -11.01 -23.60
C GLY A 383 -4.27 -10.39 -24.03
N ARG A 384 -3.17 -10.76 -23.31
CA ARG A 384 -1.82 -10.55 -23.84
C ARG A 384 -1.79 -11.27 -25.18
N LYS A 385 -1.71 -10.53 -26.28
CA LYS A 385 -1.30 -11.13 -27.55
C LYS A 385 0.10 -11.70 -27.36
N PRO A 386 0.37 -12.91 -27.88
CA PRO A 386 1.64 -13.57 -27.79
C PRO A 386 2.77 -12.74 -28.41
#